data_2e62cacf36523874a9bfc12b6ff24af7
#
_entry.id   2e62cacf36523874a9bfc12b6ff24af7
#
_cell.length_a   1.000
_cell.length_b   1.000
_cell.length_c   1.000
_cell.angle_alpha   90.00
_cell.angle_beta   90.00
_cell.angle_gamma   90.00
#
_symmetry.space_group_name_H-M   'P 1'
#
loop_
_entity.id
_entity.type
_entity.pdbx_description
1 polymer ?
#
loop_
_entity_poly.entity_id
_entity_poly.type
_entity_poly.pdbx_seq_one_letter_code
_entity_poly.pdbx_strand_id
1 'polypeptide(L)'
;VVKLNSIEQKELKKAYRMHRKGFLPTFLKYLDRINPIFESFKRFNDFYNHPDLYMYWITLDGIAVGEIWIAVSNDTAKLARLFVLKEYQNRGIAQQAIRIAENLFPSNKRWWLNTIKEEKNNCHLYEKMGYISIGNEKKINKRMTIIEYEKRIE
;
A
#
# COMPACT_ATOMS: atom_id res chain seq x y z
N VAL A 1 -16.06 0.08 11.74
CA VAL A 1 -16.17 0.61 10.38
C VAL A 1 -14.81 1.11 9.91
N VAL A 2 -14.39 0.63 8.74
CA VAL A 2 -13.13 1.05 8.12
C VAL A 2 -13.36 2.32 7.31
N LYS A 3 -12.47 3.29 7.48
CA LYS A 3 -12.47 4.52 6.68
C LYS A 3 -11.06 4.86 6.22
N LEU A 4 -10.97 5.69 5.18
CA LEU A 4 -9.73 6.30 4.73
C LEU A 4 -9.80 7.79 5.02
N ASN A 5 -8.83 8.28 5.78
CA ASN A 5 -8.72 9.71 6.13
C ASN A 5 -7.39 10.24 5.61
N SER A 6 -7.42 11.35 4.88
CA SER A 6 -6.20 11.97 4.37
C SER A 6 -5.23 12.26 5.51
N ILE A 7 -3.96 11.93 5.32
CA ILE A 7 -2.92 12.25 6.30
C ILE A 7 -2.64 13.75 6.19
N GLU A 8 -2.78 14.48 7.31
CA GLU A 8 -2.54 15.91 7.35
C GLU A 8 -1.06 16.23 7.59
N GLN A 9 -0.64 17.42 7.18
CA GLN A 9 0.75 17.88 7.35
C GLN A 9 1.22 17.73 8.80
N LYS A 10 0.38 18.11 9.76
CA LYS A 10 0.72 18.03 11.19
C LYS A 10 0.87 16.61 11.72
N GLU A 11 0.36 15.62 10.98
CA GLU A 11 0.40 14.20 11.34
C GLU A 11 1.58 13.46 10.70
N LEU A 12 2.38 14.16 9.90
CA LEU A 12 3.34 13.50 9.02
C LEU A 12 4.42 12.72 9.78
N LYS A 13 4.90 13.25 10.91
CA LYS A 13 5.88 12.53 11.74
C LYS A 13 5.29 11.25 12.34
N LYS A 14 4.02 11.32 12.75
CA LYS A 14 3.29 10.16 13.26
C LYS A 14 3.12 9.10 12.17
N ALA A 15 2.76 9.54 10.97
CA ALA A 15 2.60 8.66 9.81
C ALA A 15 3.93 8.00 9.44
N TYR A 16 5.02 8.74 9.45
CA TYR A 16 6.36 8.22 9.16
C TYR A 16 6.74 7.11 10.15
N ARG A 17 6.52 7.34 11.44
CA ARG A 17 6.82 6.33 12.48
C ARG A 17 5.98 5.07 12.30
N MET A 18 4.68 5.23 12.04
CA MET A 18 3.80 4.10 11.80
C MET A 18 4.19 3.33 10.53
N HIS A 19 4.59 4.06 9.48
CA HIS A 19 5.03 3.49 8.22
C HIS A 19 6.23 2.55 8.43
N ARG A 20 7.22 3.00 9.18
CA ARG A 20 8.38 2.17 9.52
C ARG A 20 7.99 0.95 10.34
N LYS A 21 7.12 1.14 11.33
CA LYS A 21 6.61 0.04 12.15
C LYS A 21 5.87 -0.99 11.30
N GLY A 22 5.07 -0.52 10.34
CA GLY A 22 4.27 -1.39 9.48
C GLY A 22 5.10 -2.22 8.50
N PHE A 23 6.23 -1.68 8.02
CA PHE A 23 7.08 -2.38 7.04
C PHE A 23 8.24 -3.15 7.67
N LEU A 24 8.53 -2.96 8.95
CA LEU A 24 9.62 -3.68 9.63
C LEU A 24 9.45 -5.21 9.56
N PRO A 25 8.25 -5.79 9.79
CA PRO A 25 8.09 -7.25 9.70
C PRO A 25 8.49 -7.82 8.34
N THR A 26 8.17 -7.11 7.26
CA THR A 26 8.57 -7.49 5.91
C THR A 26 10.08 -7.47 5.73
N PHE A 27 10.74 -6.43 6.25
CA PHE A 27 12.20 -6.37 6.19
C PHE A 27 12.84 -7.54 6.96
N LEU A 28 12.36 -7.84 8.14
CA LEU A 28 12.90 -8.93 8.95
C LEU A 28 12.75 -10.29 8.26
N LYS A 29 11.70 -10.45 7.46
CA LYS A 29 11.44 -11.69 6.71
C LYS A 29 12.28 -11.81 5.44
N TYR A 30 12.43 -10.73 4.68
CA TYR A 30 13.02 -10.76 3.34
C TYR A 30 14.38 -10.08 3.24
N LEU A 31 14.76 -9.27 4.20
CA LEU A 31 16.04 -8.55 4.27
C LEU A 31 16.31 -7.70 3.00
N ASP A 32 15.27 -7.08 2.46
CA ASP A 32 15.35 -6.29 1.24
C ASP A 32 15.84 -4.86 1.52
N ARG A 33 16.81 -4.41 0.73
CA ARG A 33 17.36 -3.06 0.85
C ARG A 33 16.45 -1.97 0.29
N ILE A 34 15.40 -2.36 -0.45
CA ILE A 34 14.41 -1.43 -0.99
C ILE A 34 13.27 -1.16 -0.02
N ASN A 35 13.32 -1.73 1.19
CA ASN A 35 12.24 -1.61 2.17
C ASN A 35 12.06 -0.14 2.61
N PRO A 36 10.81 0.33 2.73
CA PRO A 36 10.52 1.70 3.20
C PRO A 36 11.16 2.08 4.53
N ILE A 37 11.54 1.13 5.39
CA ILE A 37 12.20 1.45 6.67
C ILE A 37 13.52 2.21 6.50
N PHE A 38 14.14 2.13 5.31
CA PHE A 38 15.40 2.82 5.04
C PHE A 38 15.21 4.25 4.55
N GLU A 39 13.96 4.67 4.31
CA GLU A 39 13.67 6.02 3.85
C GLU A 39 13.80 7.04 4.98
N SER A 40 14.43 8.17 4.68
CA SER A 40 14.51 9.27 5.64
C SER A 40 13.15 9.97 5.78
N PHE A 41 12.98 10.73 6.85
CA PHE A 41 11.80 11.59 6.99
C PHE A 41 11.71 12.62 5.86
N LYS A 42 12.86 13.15 5.42
CA LYS A 42 12.91 14.10 4.29
C LYS A 42 12.30 13.48 3.04
N ARG A 43 12.69 12.24 2.71
CA ARG A 43 12.15 11.54 1.55
C ARG A 43 10.65 11.26 1.71
N PHE A 44 10.22 10.89 2.89
CA PHE A 44 8.80 10.69 3.20
C PHE A 44 8.01 11.97 2.99
N ASN A 45 8.55 13.10 3.48
CA ASN A 45 7.95 14.41 3.29
C ASN A 45 7.90 14.82 1.80
N ASP A 46 8.93 14.49 1.02
CA ASP A 46 8.94 14.73 -0.42
C ASP A 46 7.83 13.96 -1.13
N PHE A 47 7.61 12.70 -0.75
CA PHE A 47 6.47 11.92 -1.26
C PHE A 47 5.14 12.57 -0.91
N TYR A 48 4.98 13.01 0.35
CA TYR A 48 3.75 13.65 0.80
C TYR A 48 3.41 14.89 -0.03
N ASN A 49 4.42 15.64 -0.44
CA ASN A 49 4.24 16.87 -1.22
C ASN A 49 4.12 16.63 -2.72
N HIS A 50 4.23 15.39 -3.18
CA HIS A 50 4.08 15.07 -4.60
C HIS A 50 2.61 15.23 -5.02
N PRO A 51 2.31 16.00 -6.08
CA PRO A 51 0.92 16.33 -6.43
C PRO A 51 0.06 15.14 -6.86
N ASP A 52 0.68 14.06 -7.34
CA ASP A 52 -0.04 12.88 -7.85
C ASP A 52 -0.10 11.73 -6.86
N LEU A 53 0.43 11.92 -5.65
CA LEU A 53 0.43 10.90 -4.61
C LEU A 53 -0.52 11.30 -3.48
N TYR A 54 -1.40 10.37 -3.11
CA TYR A 54 -2.40 10.56 -2.07
C TYR A 54 -2.14 9.57 -0.95
N MET A 55 -1.90 10.07 0.26
CA MET A 55 -1.65 9.26 1.45
C MET A 55 -2.84 9.28 2.38
N TYR A 56 -3.31 8.11 2.77
CA TYR A 56 -4.45 7.98 3.69
C TYR A 56 -4.08 7.12 4.89
N TRP A 57 -4.58 7.55 6.06
CA TRP A 57 -4.72 6.65 7.18
C TRP A 57 -5.81 5.62 6.85
N ILE A 58 -5.56 4.37 7.20
CA ILE A 58 -6.64 3.38 7.31
C ILE A 58 -7.07 3.42 8.77
N THR A 59 -8.34 3.75 9.02
CA THR A 59 -8.86 3.80 10.39
C THR A 59 -9.90 2.73 10.61
N LEU A 60 -9.90 2.17 11.83
CA LEU A 60 -10.93 1.26 12.31
C LEU A 60 -11.55 1.91 13.53
N ASP A 61 -12.84 2.29 13.42
CA ASP A 61 -13.58 2.97 14.49
C ASP A 61 -12.81 4.19 15.03
N GLY A 62 -12.22 4.96 14.12
CA GLY A 62 -11.50 6.18 14.44
C GLY A 62 -10.04 6.01 14.82
N ILE A 63 -9.56 4.77 14.94
CA ILE A 63 -8.16 4.48 15.31
C ILE A 63 -7.35 4.17 14.06
N ALA A 64 -6.21 4.84 13.89
CA ALA A 64 -5.31 4.56 12.77
C ALA A 64 -4.66 3.18 12.94
N VAL A 65 -4.90 2.29 11.98
CA VAL A 65 -4.42 0.90 12.02
C VAL A 65 -3.53 0.54 10.84
N GLY A 66 -3.33 1.47 9.91
CA GLY A 66 -2.49 1.27 8.74
C GLY A 66 -2.48 2.49 7.85
N GLU A 67 -1.85 2.35 6.68
CA GLU A 67 -1.79 3.40 5.66
C GLU A 67 -2.00 2.80 4.29
N ILE A 68 -2.55 3.59 3.39
CA ILE A 68 -2.68 3.25 1.98
C ILE A 68 -2.30 4.48 1.14
N TRP A 69 -1.43 4.27 0.16
CA TRP A 69 -0.94 5.32 -0.73
C TRP A 69 -1.37 5.03 -2.16
N ILE A 70 -1.94 6.03 -2.82
CA ILE A 70 -2.42 5.92 -4.20
C ILE A 70 -1.67 6.92 -5.06
N ALA A 71 -1.01 6.44 -6.11
CA ALA A 71 -0.38 7.30 -7.11
C ALA A 71 -1.20 7.27 -8.39
N VAL A 72 -1.59 8.46 -8.89
CA VAL A 72 -2.45 8.55 -10.07
C VAL A 72 -1.67 9.12 -11.26
N SER A 73 -2.02 8.65 -12.47
CA SER A 73 -1.44 9.13 -13.71
C SER A 73 -2.46 8.93 -14.83
N ASN A 74 -3.02 10.03 -15.36
CA ASN A 74 -4.09 9.97 -16.35
C ASN A 74 -5.26 9.10 -15.88
N ASP A 75 -5.58 8.01 -16.58
CA ASP A 75 -6.66 7.09 -16.23
C ASP A 75 -6.19 5.91 -15.36
N THR A 76 -4.91 5.86 -14.99
CA THR A 76 -4.37 4.79 -14.18
C THR A 76 -4.17 5.22 -12.74
N ALA A 77 -4.26 4.26 -11.83
CA ALA A 77 -3.94 4.43 -10.42
C ALA A 77 -3.08 3.27 -9.95
N LYS A 78 -2.04 3.58 -9.21
CA LYS A 78 -1.18 2.59 -8.58
C LYS A 78 -1.52 2.51 -7.10
N LEU A 79 -1.76 1.30 -6.61
CA LEU A 79 -1.77 1.03 -5.18
C LEU A 79 -0.30 0.99 -4.75
N ALA A 80 0.23 2.17 -4.40
CA ALA A 80 1.68 2.35 -4.25
C ALA A 80 2.22 1.70 -2.99
N ARG A 81 1.51 1.81 -1.87
CA ARG A 81 1.85 1.18 -0.60
C ARG A 81 0.59 0.87 0.18
N LEU A 82 0.64 -0.23 0.92
CA LEU A 82 -0.46 -0.66 1.78
C LEU A 82 0.12 -1.49 2.92
N PHE A 83 -0.22 -1.12 4.15
CA PHE A 83 0.01 -2.01 5.29
C PHE A 83 -1.11 -1.83 6.31
N VAL A 84 -1.35 -2.90 7.05
CA VAL A 84 -2.19 -2.91 8.25
C VAL A 84 -1.30 -3.44 9.37
N LEU A 85 -1.31 -2.77 10.51
CA LEU A 85 -0.50 -3.19 11.66
C LEU A 85 -0.85 -4.62 12.05
N LYS A 86 0.16 -5.37 12.49
CA LYS A 86 0.06 -6.81 12.72
C LYS A 86 -1.13 -7.20 13.62
N GLU A 87 -1.35 -6.43 14.70
CA GLU A 87 -2.42 -6.69 15.65
C GLU A 87 -3.83 -6.52 15.07
N TYR A 88 -3.95 -5.92 13.88
CA TYR A 88 -5.23 -5.70 13.19
C TYR A 88 -5.38 -6.52 11.91
N GLN A 89 -4.40 -7.36 11.58
CA GLN A 89 -4.46 -8.18 10.36
C GLN A 89 -5.47 -9.32 10.49
N ASN A 90 -5.84 -9.91 9.34
CA ASN A 90 -6.79 -11.03 9.23
C ASN A 90 -8.23 -10.67 9.68
N ARG A 91 -8.62 -9.41 9.51
CA ARG A 91 -9.97 -8.92 9.83
C ARG A 91 -10.67 -8.30 8.63
N GLY A 92 -10.11 -8.47 7.41
CA GLY A 92 -10.68 -7.90 6.20
C GLY A 92 -10.47 -6.40 6.04
N ILE A 93 -9.62 -5.76 6.84
CA ILE A 93 -9.40 -4.32 6.82
C ILE A 93 -8.74 -3.88 5.51
N ALA A 94 -7.72 -4.61 5.05
CA ALA A 94 -7.03 -4.28 3.80
C ALA A 94 -7.98 -4.37 2.60
N GLN A 95 -8.85 -5.38 2.56
CA GLN A 95 -9.88 -5.51 1.52
C GLN A 95 -10.79 -4.29 1.46
N GLN A 96 -11.29 -3.87 2.61
CA GLN A 96 -12.19 -2.72 2.70
C GLN A 96 -11.46 -1.43 2.29
N ALA A 97 -10.20 -1.27 2.71
CA ALA A 97 -9.38 -0.11 2.33
C ALA A 97 -9.19 -0.03 0.81
N ILE A 98 -8.91 -1.15 0.16
CA ILE A 98 -8.76 -1.20 -1.31
C ILE A 98 -10.06 -0.79 -2.00
N ARG A 99 -11.21 -1.33 -1.57
CA ARG A 99 -12.51 -0.96 -2.15
C ARG A 99 -12.81 0.53 -2.01
N ILE A 100 -12.56 1.09 -0.83
CA ILE A 100 -12.77 2.52 -0.60
C ILE A 100 -11.86 3.33 -1.51
N ALA A 101 -10.57 2.96 -1.62
CA ALA A 101 -9.61 3.64 -2.47
C ALA A 101 -10.05 3.64 -3.93
N GLU A 102 -10.48 2.49 -4.46
CA GLU A 102 -10.96 2.39 -5.84
C GLU A 102 -12.17 3.30 -6.08
N ASN A 103 -13.06 3.44 -5.11
CA ASN A 103 -14.21 4.31 -5.21
C ASN A 103 -13.88 5.81 -5.09
N LEU A 104 -12.76 6.16 -4.47
CA LEU A 104 -12.31 7.55 -4.37
C LEU A 104 -11.78 8.10 -5.71
N PHE A 105 -11.38 7.23 -6.61
CA PHE A 105 -10.80 7.62 -7.90
C PHE A 105 -11.56 6.99 -9.06
N PRO A 106 -12.85 7.37 -9.25
CA PRO A 106 -13.73 6.69 -10.24
C PRO A 106 -13.32 6.91 -11.69
N SER A 107 -12.53 7.94 -11.98
CA SER A 107 -12.01 8.20 -13.33
C SER A 107 -10.81 7.32 -13.68
N ASN A 108 -10.19 6.69 -12.69
CA ASN A 108 -9.03 5.85 -12.92
C ASN A 108 -9.49 4.40 -13.09
N LYS A 109 -9.46 3.93 -14.35
CA LYS A 109 -10.05 2.64 -14.72
C LYS A 109 -9.06 1.48 -14.68
N ARG A 110 -7.76 1.78 -14.75
CA ARG A 110 -6.72 0.76 -14.68
C ARG A 110 -5.96 0.94 -13.37
N TRP A 111 -6.06 -0.06 -12.50
CA TRP A 111 -5.34 -0.13 -11.23
C TRP A 111 -4.23 -1.15 -11.32
N TRP A 112 -3.08 -0.87 -10.73
CA TRP A 112 -1.97 -1.79 -10.71
C TRP A 112 -1.18 -1.67 -9.41
N LEU A 113 -0.39 -2.69 -9.12
CA LEU A 113 0.44 -2.73 -7.93
C LEU A 113 1.61 -3.69 -8.11
N ASN A 114 2.62 -3.51 -7.29
CA ASN A 114 3.71 -4.47 -7.11
C ASN A 114 3.57 -5.09 -5.73
N THR A 115 3.80 -6.39 -5.63
CA THR A 115 3.79 -7.09 -4.34
C THR A 115 4.86 -8.18 -4.32
N ILE A 116 5.08 -8.75 -3.16
CA ILE A 116 6.07 -9.81 -2.97
C ILE A 116 5.43 -11.14 -3.34
N LYS A 117 6.00 -11.82 -4.35
CA LYS A 117 5.46 -13.09 -4.84
C LYS A 117 5.43 -14.16 -3.76
N GLU A 118 6.43 -14.20 -2.90
CA GLU A 118 6.53 -15.16 -1.80
C GLU A 118 5.55 -14.90 -0.66
N GLU A 119 4.94 -13.71 -0.62
CA GLU A 119 3.94 -13.35 0.38
C GLU A 119 2.56 -13.78 -0.10
N LYS A 120 2.24 -15.07 0.09
CA LYS A 120 1.04 -15.71 -0.48
C LYS A 120 -0.27 -15.09 0.00
N ASN A 121 -0.31 -14.65 1.26
CA ASN A 121 -1.50 -14.01 1.81
C ASN A 121 -1.84 -12.71 1.08
N ASN A 122 -0.81 -11.91 0.76
CA ASN A 122 -1.02 -10.67 0.00
C ASN A 122 -1.45 -10.96 -1.44
N CYS A 123 -0.82 -11.95 -2.08
CA CYS A 123 -1.23 -12.35 -3.43
C CYS A 123 -2.70 -12.78 -3.47
N HIS A 124 -3.12 -13.60 -2.50
CA HIS A 124 -4.51 -14.04 -2.40
C HIS A 124 -5.46 -12.86 -2.14
N LEU A 125 -5.04 -11.89 -1.32
CA LEU A 125 -5.83 -10.67 -1.10
C LEU A 125 -6.11 -9.95 -2.41
N TYR A 126 -5.07 -9.69 -3.20
CA TYR A 126 -5.22 -8.95 -4.44
C TYR A 126 -6.02 -9.75 -5.48
N GLU A 127 -5.78 -11.04 -5.59
CA GLU A 127 -6.56 -11.92 -6.48
C GLU A 127 -8.04 -11.91 -6.11
N LYS A 128 -8.35 -11.98 -4.84
CA LYS A 128 -9.73 -11.91 -4.33
C LYS A 128 -10.39 -10.57 -4.66
N MET A 129 -9.60 -9.50 -4.72
CA MET A 129 -10.08 -8.17 -5.08
C MET A 129 -10.23 -7.96 -6.59
N GLY A 130 -9.91 -8.96 -7.39
CA GLY A 130 -10.04 -8.91 -8.84
C GLY A 130 -8.78 -8.55 -9.59
N TYR A 131 -7.64 -8.46 -8.91
CA TYR A 131 -6.35 -8.21 -9.56
C TYR A 131 -5.81 -9.50 -10.13
N ILE A 132 -5.16 -9.42 -11.28
CA ILE A 132 -4.51 -10.55 -11.96
C ILE A 132 -3.03 -10.25 -12.16
N SER A 133 -2.21 -11.29 -11.98
CA SER A 133 -0.78 -11.20 -12.28
C SER A 133 -0.58 -11.03 -13.78
N ILE A 134 0.25 -10.05 -14.16
CA ILE A 134 0.58 -9.80 -15.58
C ILE A 134 1.96 -10.33 -15.97
N GLY A 135 2.60 -11.09 -15.10
CA GLY A 135 3.81 -11.83 -15.44
C GLY A 135 5.11 -11.06 -15.32
N ASN A 136 5.09 -9.77 -14.97
CA ASN A 136 6.31 -8.99 -14.76
C ASN A 136 6.89 -9.32 -13.40
N GLU A 137 8.06 -9.97 -13.37
CA GLU A 137 8.72 -10.35 -12.13
C GLU A 137 10.12 -9.76 -12.08
N LYS A 138 10.54 -9.32 -10.88
CA LYS A 138 11.88 -8.83 -10.64
C LYS A 138 12.42 -9.46 -9.36
N LYS A 139 13.50 -10.25 -9.50
CA LYS A 139 14.15 -10.82 -8.33
C LYS A 139 14.99 -9.77 -7.61
N ILE A 140 14.69 -9.56 -6.34
CA ILE A 140 15.38 -8.57 -5.50
C ILE A 140 16.58 -9.22 -4.79
N ASN A 141 16.36 -10.40 -4.22
CA ASN A 141 17.39 -11.20 -3.55
C ASN A 141 16.93 -12.66 -3.51
N LYS A 142 17.65 -13.52 -2.79
CA LYS A 142 17.32 -14.94 -2.70
C LYS A 142 15.96 -15.24 -2.08
N ARG A 143 15.40 -14.29 -1.32
CA ARG A 143 14.16 -14.47 -0.54
C ARG A 143 12.96 -13.79 -1.16
N MET A 144 13.18 -12.80 -2.04
CA MET A 144 12.13 -11.87 -2.44
C MET A 144 12.11 -11.65 -3.95
N THR A 145 10.94 -11.85 -4.53
CA THR A 145 10.64 -11.53 -5.92
C THR A 145 9.45 -10.57 -5.94
N ILE A 146 9.55 -9.49 -6.68
CA ILE A 146 8.45 -8.56 -6.90
C ILE A 146 7.66 -9.00 -8.12
N ILE A 147 6.34 -9.04 -8.00
CA ILE A 147 5.41 -9.40 -9.07
C ILE A 147 4.38 -8.29 -9.24
N GLU A 148 3.97 -8.05 -10.47
CA GLU A 148 3.00 -7.01 -10.81
C GLU A 148 1.60 -7.59 -11.03
N TYR A 149 0.59 -6.90 -10.48
CA TYR A 149 -0.83 -7.22 -10.63
C TYR A 149 -1.57 -6.04 -11.26
N GLU A 150 -2.63 -6.33 -11.98
CA GLU A 150 -3.45 -5.32 -12.65
C GLU A 150 -4.93 -5.65 -12.51
N LYS A 151 -5.76 -4.61 -12.43
CA LYS A 151 -7.23 -4.72 -12.44
C LYS A 151 -7.81 -3.60 -13.29
N ARG A 152 -8.78 -3.94 -14.13
CA ARG A 152 -9.57 -2.95 -14.87
C ARG A 152 -10.95 -2.84 -14.26
N ILE A 153 -11.38 -1.60 -14.04
CA ILE A 153 -12.69 -1.28 -13.48
C ILE A 153 -13.53 -0.69 -14.60
N GLU A 154 -14.68 -1.28 -14.84
CA GLU A 154 -15.61 -0.82 -15.87
C GLU A 154 -16.56 0.27 -15.40
#